data_83486cd68d3dc70ded74caa4f532ca77
#
_entry.id   83486cd68d3dc70ded74caa4f532ca77
#
_cell.length_a   1.000
_cell.length_b   1.000
_cell.length_c   1.000
_cell.angle_alpha   90.00
_cell.angle_beta   90.00
_cell.angle_gamma   90.00
#
_symmetry.space_group_name_H-M   'P 1'
#
loop_
_entity.id
_entity.type
_entity.pdbx_description
1 polymer ?
#
loop_
_entity_poly.entity_id
_entity_poly.type
_entity_poly.pdbx_seq_one_letter_code
_entity_poly.pdbx_strand_id
1 'polypeptide(L)'
;MKTHFIKLLASQLALAAALFAGVANAETLTLYTSQPEADAAKTVDAFKKAQPGIDVTIYRSGTSDILTKMAAEFAAGSPQPDVLLIADAVSMELLKKDDRLLPYAEAKLDGIEADAYDADKTYFGSKLITTGIVYNTAAAQKPEHWADLAKPAYTDGLVMPSPLYSGAAAYLLSGFAGDTNYGWDFFQKLKTNNTVSVRGNGAVLKSVASGEKPYGILVDFMAMNAKKKGSPVEFVFPSEGVPAVTEPVAIMKTAKNVEGAKKFVDFILSDEGQKLALSMGYLPARASVGRPDWLPEGVKVKVMPFDTKAIVAKTDADKAKFSELFGG
;
A
#
# COMPACT_ATOMS: atom_id res chain seq x y z
N MET A 1 -3.09 21.18 -71.11
CA MET A 1 -3.78 21.65 -69.92
C MET A 1 -4.42 20.56 -69.04
N LYS A 2 -4.78 19.39 -69.59
CA LYS A 2 -5.44 18.30 -68.79
C LYS A 2 -4.49 17.47 -67.87
N THR A 3 -3.20 17.40 -68.19
CA THR A 3 -2.21 16.60 -67.46
C THR A 3 -1.65 17.27 -66.18
N HIS A 4 -1.73 18.59 -66.06
CA HIS A 4 -1.28 19.29 -64.85
C HIS A 4 -2.31 19.29 -63.70
N PHE A 5 -3.60 19.24 -64.03
CA PHE A 5 -4.69 19.20 -63.06
C PHE A 5 -4.75 17.85 -62.28
N ILE A 6 -4.42 16.73 -62.94
CA ILE A 6 -4.45 15.42 -62.32
C ILE A 6 -3.28 15.22 -61.30
N LYS A 7 -2.11 15.86 -61.56
CA LYS A 7 -0.98 15.82 -60.62
C LYS A 7 -1.19 16.66 -59.36
N LEU A 8 -1.93 17.77 -59.43
CA LEU A 8 -2.26 18.60 -58.27
C LEU A 8 -3.31 17.92 -57.36
N LEU A 9 -4.30 17.20 -57.91
CA LEU A 9 -5.29 16.47 -57.09
C LEU A 9 -4.66 15.27 -56.37
N ALA A 10 -3.73 14.57 -57.01
CA ALA A 10 -3.05 13.43 -56.38
C ALA A 10 -2.13 13.84 -55.20
N SER A 11 -1.49 15.02 -55.26
CA SER A 11 -0.67 15.53 -54.18
C SER A 11 -1.48 16.06 -52.98
N GLN A 12 -2.69 16.58 -53.21
CA GLN A 12 -3.56 17.01 -52.09
C GLN A 12 -4.24 15.83 -51.39
N LEU A 13 -4.55 14.72 -52.08
CA LEU A 13 -5.04 13.51 -51.42
C LEU A 13 -3.96 12.82 -50.59
N ALA A 14 -2.70 12.85 -51.03
CA ALA A 14 -1.59 12.27 -50.27
C ALA A 14 -1.26 13.08 -48.98
N LEU A 15 -1.45 14.40 -49.01
CA LEU A 15 -1.24 15.26 -47.84
C LEU A 15 -2.40 15.18 -46.84
N ALA A 16 -3.63 14.93 -47.28
CA ALA A 16 -4.79 14.69 -46.42
C ALA A 16 -4.73 13.31 -45.72
N ALA A 17 -4.17 12.29 -46.39
CA ALA A 17 -3.97 10.98 -45.79
C ALA A 17 -2.85 10.93 -44.68
N ALA A 18 -1.88 11.86 -44.76
CA ALA A 18 -0.83 12.01 -43.74
C ALA A 18 -1.30 12.72 -42.45
N LEU A 19 -2.42 13.46 -42.50
CA LEU A 19 -3.02 14.14 -41.34
C LEU A 19 -3.97 13.24 -40.52
N PHE A 20 -4.29 12.04 -41.01
CA PHE A 20 -4.97 10.99 -40.26
C PHE A 20 -3.99 9.98 -39.59
N ALA A 21 -2.71 10.36 -39.47
CA ALA A 21 -1.78 9.64 -38.59
C ALA A 21 -2.30 9.78 -37.17
N GLY A 22 -2.96 8.72 -36.73
CA GLY A 22 -3.77 8.52 -35.54
C GLY A 22 -3.49 9.45 -34.38
N VAL A 23 -4.51 10.08 -33.88
CA VAL A 23 -4.66 10.33 -32.46
C VAL A 23 -4.64 8.91 -31.85
N ALA A 24 -3.47 8.43 -31.45
CA ALA A 24 -3.38 7.24 -30.63
C ALA A 24 -4.18 7.58 -29.37
N ASN A 25 -5.40 7.06 -29.27
CA ASN A 25 -6.15 7.14 -28.03
C ASN A 25 -5.24 6.52 -26.98
N ALA A 26 -4.83 7.30 -26.00
CA ALA A 26 -4.06 6.79 -24.87
C ALA A 26 -4.85 5.64 -24.25
N GLU A 27 -4.22 4.50 -24.13
CA GLU A 27 -4.82 3.35 -23.41
C GLU A 27 -5.06 3.77 -21.97
N THR A 28 -6.25 3.54 -21.45
CA THR A 28 -6.58 3.86 -20.06
C THR A 28 -6.36 2.65 -19.16
N LEU A 29 -5.67 2.86 -18.05
CA LEU A 29 -5.46 1.90 -16.98
C LEU A 29 -6.17 2.38 -15.72
N THR A 30 -6.98 1.54 -15.09
CA THR A 30 -7.65 1.87 -13.83
C THR A 30 -6.89 1.26 -12.66
N LEU A 31 -6.31 2.11 -11.82
CA LEU A 31 -5.56 1.75 -10.62
C LEU A 31 -6.41 1.95 -9.36
N TYR A 32 -6.63 0.90 -8.57
CA TYR A 32 -7.14 1.02 -7.21
C TYR A 32 -5.98 0.90 -6.23
N THR A 33 -5.80 1.90 -5.34
CA THR A 33 -4.65 1.94 -4.46
C THR A 33 -4.97 2.45 -3.05
N SER A 34 -4.28 1.89 -2.05
CA SER A 34 -4.30 2.36 -0.67
C SER A 34 -3.10 3.24 -0.31
N GLN A 35 -2.21 3.53 -1.26
CA GLN A 35 -1.11 4.47 -1.04
C GLN A 35 -1.63 5.83 -0.54
N PRO A 36 -0.84 6.61 0.22
CA PRO A 36 -1.11 8.03 0.42
C PRO A 36 -1.29 8.74 -0.93
N GLU A 37 -2.22 9.70 -0.99
CA GLU A 37 -2.58 10.37 -2.24
C GLU A 37 -1.36 10.96 -2.99
N ALA A 38 -0.46 11.62 -2.26
CA ALA A 38 0.75 12.20 -2.85
C ALA A 38 1.71 11.14 -3.41
N ASP A 39 1.77 9.94 -2.81
CA ASP A 39 2.64 8.87 -3.27
C ASP A 39 2.02 8.13 -4.47
N ALA A 40 0.69 7.95 -4.47
CA ALA A 40 -0.04 7.42 -5.62
C ALA A 40 0.13 8.33 -6.84
N ALA A 41 0.02 9.65 -6.67
CA ALA A 41 0.25 10.63 -7.75
C ALA A 41 1.67 10.52 -8.30
N LYS A 42 2.70 10.51 -7.44
CA LYS A 42 4.11 10.35 -7.87
C LYS A 42 4.33 9.03 -8.62
N THR A 43 3.73 7.94 -8.14
CA THR A 43 3.84 6.62 -8.77
C THR A 43 3.26 6.65 -10.18
N VAL A 44 2.07 7.23 -10.35
CA VAL A 44 1.42 7.35 -11.65
C VAL A 44 2.17 8.31 -12.57
N ASP A 45 2.64 9.47 -12.07
CA ASP A 45 3.40 10.42 -12.86
C ASP A 45 4.70 9.81 -13.40
N ALA A 46 5.40 9.02 -12.59
CA ALA A 46 6.62 8.33 -13.03
C ALA A 46 6.29 7.22 -14.03
N PHE A 47 5.24 6.44 -13.80
CA PHE A 47 4.78 5.43 -14.76
C PHE A 47 4.40 6.06 -16.11
N LYS A 48 3.65 7.16 -16.14
CA LYS A 48 3.28 7.86 -17.37
C LYS A 48 4.49 8.41 -18.12
N LYS A 49 5.56 8.80 -17.43
CA LYS A 49 6.82 9.19 -18.07
C LYS A 49 7.51 8.00 -18.73
N ALA A 50 7.51 6.84 -18.08
CA ALA A 50 8.08 5.61 -18.62
C ALA A 50 7.21 4.99 -19.74
N GLN A 51 5.88 5.24 -19.72
CA GLN A 51 4.90 4.68 -20.64
C GLN A 51 3.94 5.79 -21.16
N PRO A 52 4.40 6.74 -22.01
CA PRO A 52 3.62 7.93 -22.37
C PRO A 52 2.34 7.65 -23.18
N GLY A 53 2.15 6.40 -23.65
CA GLY A 53 0.92 5.99 -24.35
C GLY A 53 -0.19 5.47 -23.42
N ILE A 54 0.02 5.45 -22.09
CA ILE A 54 -0.95 4.91 -21.14
C ILE A 54 -1.35 5.98 -20.13
N ASP A 55 -2.63 6.33 -20.11
CA ASP A 55 -3.23 7.14 -19.07
C ASP A 55 -3.67 6.28 -17.88
N VAL A 56 -3.58 6.84 -16.66
CA VAL A 56 -3.97 6.12 -15.43
C VAL A 56 -5.06 6.88 -14.70
N THR A 57 -6.20 6.22 -14.50
CA THR A 57 -7.26 6.69 -13.61
C THR A 57 -7.05 6.07 -12.22
N ILE A 58 -6.98 6.90 -11.19
CA ILE A 58 -6.74 6.44 -9.82
C ILE A 58 -8.04 6.46 -9.03
N TYR A 59 -8.37 5.34 -8.38
CA TYR A 59 -9.27 5.33 -7.24
C TYR A 59 -8.45 5.06 -5.97
N ARG A 60 -8.45 6.01 -5.04
CA ARG A 60 -7.70 5.94 -3.79
C ARG A 60 -8.62 5.90 -2.59
N SER A 61 -8.47 4.86 -1.74
CA SER A 61 -9.09 4.76 -0.41
C SER A 61 -8.25 3.88 0.52
N GLY A 62 -8.74 3.56 1.71
CA GLY A 62 -8.14 2.51 2.54
C GLY A 62 -8.39 1.13 1.93
N THR A 63 -7.53 0.17 2.28
CA THR A 63 -7.61 -1.20 1.75
C THR A 63 -9.02 -1.80 1.91
N SER A 64 -9.62 -1.68 3.09
CA SER A 64 -10.96 -2.26 3.35
C SER A 64 -12.06 -1.58 2.54
N ASP A 65 -12.01 -0.25 2.37
CA ASP A 65 -12.97 0.47 1.52
C ASP A 65 -12.84 0.03 0.05
N ILE A 66 -11.61 -0.18 -0.43
CA ILE A 66 -11.34 -0.68 -1.79
C ILE A 66 -11.98 -2.06 -1.97
N LEU A 67 -11.74 -2.99 -1.04
CA LEU A 67 -12.30 -4.34 -1.11
C LEU A 67 -13.83 -4.31 -1.05
N THR A 68 -14.43 -3.48 -0.20
CA THR A 68 -15.90 -3.30 -0.12
C THR A 68 -16.47 -2.79 -1.44
N LYS A 69 -15.82 -1.76 -2.03
CA LYS A 69 -16.21 -1.23 -3.34
C LYS A 69 -16.12 -2.30 -4.42
N MET A 70 -15.01 -3.03 -4.47
CA MET A 70 -14.81 -4.11 -5.44
C MET A 70 -15.87 -5.21 -5.28
N ALA A 71 -16.20 -5.60 -4.05
CA ALA A 71 -17.25 -6.60 -3.79
C ALA A 71 -18.59 -6.16 -4.39
N ALA A 72 -18.97 -4.89 -4.21
CA ALA A 72 -20.19 -4.32 -4.81
C ALA A 72 -20.10 -4.29 -6.36
N GLU A 73 -18.97 -3.95 -6.94
CA GLU A 73 -18.75 -3.95 -8.40
C GLU A 73 -18.84 -5.36 -8.99
N PHE A 74 -18.25 -6.37 -8.32
CA PHE A 74 -18.38 -7.77 -8.74
C PHE A 74 -19.82 -8.26 -8.63
N ALA A 75 -20.54 -7.91 -7.57
CA ALA A 75 -21.95 -8.26 -7.42
C ALA A 75 -22.83 -7.63 -8.53
N ALA A 76 -22.48 -6.42 -8.98
CA ALA A 76 -23.12 -5.73 -10.09
C ALA A 76 -22.65 -6.22 -11.48
N GLY A 77 -21.71 -7.17 -11.57
CA GLY A 77 -21.13 -7.65 -12.83
C GLY A 77 -20.29 -6.59 -13.57
N SER A 78 -19.82 -5.55 -12.88
CA SER A 78 -19.10 -4.41 -13.49
C SER A 78 -17.85 -4.02 -12.70
N PRO A 79 -16.87 -4.94 -12.51
CA PRO A 79 -15.60 -4.62 -11.86
C PRO A 79 -14.84 -3.58 -12.68
N GLN A 80 -14.24 -2.60 -11.98
CA GLN A 80 -13.60 -1.46 -12.63
C GLN A 80 -12.08 -1.51 -12.65
N PRO A 81 -11.36 -2.03 -11.63
CA PRO A 81 -9.91 -1.94 -11.60
C PRO A 81 -9.26 -2.89 -12.61
N ASP A 82 -8.20 -2.41 -13.26
CA ASP A 82 -7.24 -3.24 -14.00
C ASP A 82 -6.13 -3.72 -13.07
N VAL A 83 -5.66 -2.84 -12.18
CA VAL A 83 -4.55 -3.09 -11.25
C VAL A 83 -4.92 -2.69 -9.84
N LEU A 84 -4.47 -3.50 -8.90
CA LEU A 84 -4.46 -3.19 -7.47
C LEU A 84 -3.05 -2.89 -7.00
N LEU A 85 -2.88 -1.88 -6.15
CA LEU A 85 -1.67 -1.61 -5.39
C LEU A 85 -2.10 -1.23 -3.96
N ILE A 86 -2.26 -2.23 -3.11
CA ILE A 86 -2.87 -2.08 -1.78
C ILE A 86 -2.02 -2.72 -0.69
N ALA A 87 -2.09 -2.15 0.51
CA ALA A 87 -1.34 -2.64 1.65
C ALA A 87 -2.01 -3.92 2.19
N ASP A 88 -1.37 -5.00 2.04
CA ASP A 88 -1.31 -6.31 2.65
C ASP A 88 -1.54 -7.50 1.69
N ALA A 89 -0.73 -8.52 1.90
CA ALA A 89 -0.81 -9.78 1.17
C ALA A 89 -2.06 -10.61 1.56
N VAL A 90 -2.64 -10.37 2.74
CA VAL A 90 -3.86 -11.08 3.21
C VAL A 90 -5.03 -10.76 2.29
N SER A 91 -5.18 -9.47 1.92
CA SER A 91 -6.20 -9.04 0.95
C SER A 91 -6.00 -9.69 -0.42
N MET A 92 -4.75 -9.83 -0.86
CA MET A 92 -4.44 -10.50 -2.14
C MET A 92 -4.74 -12.01 -2.07
N GLU A 93 -4.43 -12.67 -0.97
CA GLU A 93 -4.77 -14.09 -0.76
C GLU A 93 -6.29 -14.34 -0.80
N LEU A 94 -7.09 -13.45 -0.20
CA LEU A 94 -8.55 -13.53 -0.29
C LEU A 94 -9.04 -13.37 -1.74
N LEU A 95 -8.52 -12.38 -2.47
CA LEU A 95 -8.87 -12.18 -3.88
C LEU A 95 -8.39 -13.33 -4.77
N LYS A 96 -7.23 -13.92 -4.49
CA LYS A 96 -6.72 -15.11 -5.17
C LYS A 96 -7.62 -16.31 -4.93
N LYS A 97 -8.04 -16.55 -3.69
CA LYS A 97 -8.97 -17.62 -3.32
C LYS A 97 -10.30 -17.51 -4.07
N ASP A 98 -10.76 -16.28 -4.31
CA ASP A 98 -11.98 -16.00 -5.07
C ASP A 98 -11.76 -15.95 -6.59
N ASP A 99 -10.58 -16.38 -7.07
CA ASP A 99 -10.21 -16.40 -8.51
C ASP A 99 -10.33 -15.02 -9.18
N ARG A 100 -9.96 -13.94 -8.47
CA ARG A 100 -10.05 -12.56 -8.95
C ARG A 100 -8.77 -12.00 -9.56
N LEU A 101 -7.62 -12.65 -9.32
CA LEU A 101 -6.32 -12.18 -9.77
C LEU A 101 -5.85 -12.92 -11.02
N LEU A 102 -5.20 -12.20 -11.94
CA LEU A 102 -4.60 -12.74 -13.15
C LEU A 102 -3.15 -13.14 -12.87
N PRO A 103 -2.74 -14.41 -13.06
CA PRO A 103 -1.34 -14.79 -13.01
C PRO A 103 -0.52 -14.07 -14.08
N TYR A 104 0.66 -13.56 -13.70
CA TYR A 104 1.61 -12.93 -14.61
C TYR A 104 2.98 -13.61 -14.49
N ALA A 105 3.17 -14.73 -15.19
CA ALA A 105 4.37 -15.58 -15.09
C ALA A 105 5.64 -14.87 -15.60
N GLU A 106 5.49 -13.95 -16.56
CA GLU A 106 6.59 -13.22 -17.21
C GLU A 106 7.07 -11.98 -16.43
N ALA A 107 6.50 -11.71 -15.23
CA ALA A 107 6.92 -10.60 -14.39
C ALA A 107 8.43 -10.65 -14.09
N LYS A 108 9.10 -9.50 -14.20
CA LYS A 108 10.55 -9.36 -14.03
C LYS A 108 10.93 -9.32 -12.56
N LEU A 109 11.29 -10.47 -11.99
CA LEU A 109 11.54 -10.67 -10.56
C LEU A 109 13.03 -10.72 -10.18
N ASP A 110 13.94 -10.40 -11.10
CA ASP A 110 15.39 -10.39 -10.81
C ASP A 110 15.70 -9.48 -9.63
N GLY A 111 16.34 -10.02 -8.59
CA GLY A 111 16.68 -9.29 -7.36
C GLY A 111 15.50 -8.99 -6.42
N ILE A 112 14.34 -9.61 -6.63
CA ILE A 112 13.22 -9.63 -5.69
C ILE A 112 13.20 -11.00 -4.99
N GLU A 113 13.18 -10.99 -3.66
CA GLU A 113 13.20 -12.22 -2.87
C GLU A 113 11.95 -13.06 -3.10
N ALA A 114 12.09 -14.40 -3.05
CA ALA A 114 11.00 -15.32 -3.39
C ALA A 114 9.81 -15.26 -2.43
N ASP A 115 9.99 -14.79 -1.21
CA ASP A 115 8.94 -14.58 -0.21
C ASP A 115 8.20 -13.24 -0.37
N ALA A 116 8.70 -12.37 -1.24
CA ALA A 116 8.05 -11.09 -1.53
C ALA A 116 6.92 -11.19 -2.55
N TYR A 117 6.72 -12.33 -3.23
CA TYR A 117 5.66 -12.52 -4.21
C TYR A 117 4.99 -13.90 -4.10
N ASP A 118 3.76 -13.98 -4.60
CA ASP A 118 3.00 -15.23 -4.64
C ASP A 118 3.66 -16.29 -5.55
N ALA A 119 3.67 -17.55 -5.12
CA ALA A 119 4.25 -18.67 -5.86
C ALA A 119 3.58 -18.86 -7.23
N ASP A 120 2.25 -18.62 -7.33
CA ASP A 120 1.49 -18.71 -8.57
C ASP A 120 1.54 -17.41 -9.41
N LYS A 121 2.38 -16.42 -9.00
CA LYS A 121 2.57 -15.14 -9.70
C LYS A 121 1.29 -14.33 -9.87
N THR A 122 0.39 -14.37 -8.91
CA THR A 122 -0.87 -13.60 -8.94
C THR A 122 -0.72 -12.20 -8.31
N TYR A 123 0.26 -12.00 -7.42
CA TYR A 123 0.60 -10.70 -6.86
C TYR A 123 2.09 -10.62 -6.49
N PHE A 124 2.61 -9.39 -6.42
CA PHE A 124 4.03 -9.11 -6.24
C PHE A 124 4.21 -7.99 -5.22
N GLY A 125 4.93 -8.25 -4.13
CA GLY A 125 5.30 -7.23 -3.16
C GLY A 125 6.18 -6.15 -3.78
N SER A 126 5.77 -4.92 -3.65
CA SER A 126 6.48 -3.78 -4.24
C SER A 126 7.48 -3.14 -3.28
N LYS A 127 7.22 -3.22 -1.98
CA LYS A 127 8.03 -2.61 -0.91
C LYS A 127 7.59 -3.17 0.43
N LEU A 128 8.44 -3.03 1.45
CA LEU A 128 8.10 -3.39 2.82
C LEU A 128 7.64 -2.15 3.58
N ILE A 129 6.54 -2.27 4.29
CA ILE A 129 5.99 -1.26 5.21
C ILE A 129 5.89 -1.92 6.58
N THR A 130 6.54 -1.34 7.59
CA THR A 130 6.47 -1.84 8.95
C THR A 130 5.56 -0.95 9.81
N THR A 131 4.91 -1.56 10.79
CA THR A 131 4.10 -0.84 11.77
C THR A 131 4.82 -0.86 13.11
N GLY A 132 5.00 0.29 13.71
CA GLY A 132 5.65 0.46 15.01
C GLY A 132 4.95 1.50 15.87
N ILE A 133 5.67 2.03 16.85
CA ILE A 133 5.17 3.02 17.78
C ILE A 133 5.72 4.40 17.37
N VAL A 134 4.85 5.39 17.24
CA VAL A 134 5.23 6.79 17.09
C VAL A 134 4.92 7.53 18.40
N TYR A 135 5.79 8.45 18.82
CA TYR A 135 5.51 9.32 19.96
C TYR A 135 5.91 10.77 19.67
N ASN A 136 5.20 11.70 20.30
CA ASN A 136 5.59 13.13 20.26
C ASN A 136 6.84 13.33 21.12
N THR A 137 7.80 14.13 20.67
CA THR A 137 9.06 14.37 21.38
C THR A 137 8.88 15.00 22.76
N ALA A 138 7.73 15.64 23.03
CA ALA A 138 7.34 16.17 24.34
C ALA A 138 6.65 15.13 25.24
N ALA A 139 6.46 13.88 24.76
CA ALA A 139 5.81 12.84 25.56
C ALA A 139 6.62 12.51 26.83
N ALA A 140 5.91 12.30 27.93
CA ALA A 140 6.54 12.02 29.23
C ALA A 140 7.26 10.65 29.29
N GLN A 141 6.81 9.69 28.51
CA GLN A 141 7.36 8.34 28.43
C GLN A 141 7.91 8.06 27.03
N LYS A 142 8.92 7.20 26.94
CA LYS A 142 9.46 6.68 25.68
C LYS A 142 9.17 5.18 25.63
N PRO A 143 8.22 4.72 24.82
CA PRO A 143 7.91 3.30 24.73
C PRO A 143 9.06 2.55 24.02
N GLU A 144 9.40 1.38 24.50
CA GLU A 144 10.42 0.50 23.89
C GLU A 144 9.84 -0.87 23.48
N HIS A 145 8.68 -1.21 24.07
CA HIS A 145 7.99 -2.48 23.90
C HIS A 145 6.53 -2.26 23.50
N TRP A 146 5.97 -3.19 22.74
CA TRP A 146 4.52 -3.18 22.46
C TRP A 146 3.70 -3.23 23.75
N ALA A 147 4.13 -4.04 24.72
CA ALA A 147 3.46 -4.18 26.01
C ALA A 147 3.42 -2.88 26.82
N ASP A 148 4.29 -1.91 26.54
CA ASP A 148 4.28 -0.62 27.22
C ASP A 148 2.97 0.12 27.00
N LEU A 149 2.43 0.05 25.78
CA LEU A 149 1.18 0.73 25.42
C LEU A 149 -0.05 0.26 26.23
N ALA A 150 0.04 -0.94 26.80
CA ALA A 150 -1.00 -1.52 27.65
C ALA A 150 -0.86 -1.13 29.14
N LYS A 151 0.20 -0.40 29.52
CA LYS A 151 0.42 0.05 30.92
C LYS A 151 -0.44 1.27 31.27
N PRO A 152 -0.83 1.45 32.54
CA PRO A 152 -1.61 2.64 32.98
C PRO A 152 -0.95 3.98 32.67
N ALA A 153 0.38 4.02 32.57
CA ALA A 153 1.11 5.25 32.21
C ALA A 153 0.79 5.81 30.81
N TYR A 154 0.12 5.00 29.97
CA TYR A 154 -0.28 5.37 28.60
C TYR A 154 -1.79 5.63 28.48
N THR A 155 -2.53 5.65 29.61
CA THR A 155 -3.97 5.95 29.65
C THR A 155 -4.25 7.31 29.00
N ASP A 156 -5.31 7.41 28.20
CA ASP A 156 -5.75 8.57 27.42
C ASP A 156 -4.73 9.07 26.37
N GLY A 157 -3.55 8.44 26.28
CA GLY A 157 -2.43 8.92 25.49
C GLY A 157 -2.30 8.29 24.10
N LEU A 158 -2.96 7.18 23.81
CA LEU A 158 -2.72 6.39 22.59
C LEU A 158 -3.78 6.60 21.52
N VAL A 159 -3.33 6.73 20.27
CA VAL A 159 -4.16 6.70 19.06
C VAL A 159 -3.66 5.61 18.10
N MET A 160 -4.57 4.89 17.45
CA MET A 160 -4.22 3.85 16.48
C MET A 160 -5.10 3.92 15.21
N PRO A 161 -4.59 3.45 14.06
CA PRO A 161 -5.39 3.37 12.84
C PRO A 161 -6.42 2.24 12.94
N SER A 162 -7.64 2.49 12.44
CA SER A 162 -8.67 1.46 12.38
C SER A 162 -8.30 0.34 11.40
N PRO A 163 -8.38 -0.93 11.81
CA PRO A 163 -8.22 -2.09 10.90
C PRO A 163 -9.41 -2.22 9.93
N LEU A 164 -10.52 -1.51 10.20
CA LEU A 164 -11.67 -1.43 9.29
C LEU A 164 -11.41 -0.50 8.10
N TYR A 165 -10.23 0.16 8.06
CA TYR A 165 -9.82 1.03 6.97
C TYR A 165 -8.41 0.67 6.46
N SER A 166 -7.44 0.51 7.35
CA SER A 166 -6.01 0.30 7.02
C SER A 166 -5.66 -1.18 6.97
N GLY A 167 -5.15 -1.67 5.82
CA GLY A 167 -4.67 -3.05 5.68
C GLY A 167 -3.51 -3.37 6.62
N ALA A 168 -2.55 -2.46 6.79
CA ALA A 168 -1.46 -2.65 7.74
C ALA A 168 -1.94 -2.77 9.19
N ALA A 169 -3.00 -1.99 9.57
CA ALA A 169 -3.62 -2.12 10.87
C ALA A 169 -4.40 -3.44 11.02
N ALA A 170 -5.06 -3.91 9.97
CA ALA A 170 -5.74 -5.21 9.96
C ALA A 170 -4.75 -6.37 10.11
N TYR A 171 -3.59 -6.28 9.44
CA TYR A 171 -2.51 -7.26 9.56
C TYR A 171 -1.96 -7.30 11.01
N LEU A 172 -1.68 -6.13 11.60
CA LEU A 172 -1.26 -6.03 13.01
C LEU A 172 -2.33 -6.61 13.94
N LEU A 173 -3.61 -6.24 13.75
CA LEU A 173 -4.71 -6.73 14.58
C LEU A 173 -4.72 -8.27 14.61
N SER A 174 -4.83 -8.90 13.45
CA SER A 174 -4.97 -10.37 13.36
C SER A 174 -3.68 -11.08 13.76
N GLY A 175 -2.51 -10.49 13.47
CA GLY A 175 -1.23 -11.00 13.93
C GLY A 175 -1.15 -11.04 15.46
N PHE A 176 -1.48 -9.92 16.12
CA PHE A 176 -1.46 -9.83 17.58
C PHE A 176 -2.57 -10.66 18.24
N ALA A 177 -3.79 -10.65 17.67
CA ALA A 177 -4.88 -11.46 18.20
C ALA A 177 -4.59 -12.96 18.18
N GLY A 178 -3.75 -13.42 17.26
CA GLY A 178 -3.27 -14.80 17.17
C GLY A 178 -1.99 -15.09 17.93
N ASP A 179 -1.29 -14.09 18.46
CA ASP A 179 -0.03 -14.22 19.16
C ASP A 179 -0.25 -14.60 20.65
N THR A 180 0.56 -15.52 21.17
CA THR A 180 0.45 -16.00 22.55
C THR A 180 0.84 -14.97 23.62
N ASN A 181 1.65 -13.97 23.27
CA ASN A 181 2.12 -12.93 24.20
C ASN A 181 1.15 -11.74 24.26
N TYR A 182 0.37 -11.51 23.21
CA TYR A 182 -0.54 -10.36 23.10
C TYR A 182 -2.01 -10.79 23.19
N GLY A 183 -2.48 -11.56 22.23
CA GLY A 183 -3.86 -12.00 22.16
C GLY A 183 -4.86 -10.83 22.17
N TRP A 184 -6.12 -11.13 22.40
CA TRP A 184 -7.17 -10.12 22.59
C TRP A 184 -7.03 -9.34 23.91
N ASP A 185 -6.30 -9.89 24.90
CA ASP A 185 -6.05 -9.20 26.17
C ASP A 185 -5.27 -7.90 25.98
N PHE A 186 -4.35 -7.86 25.01
CA PHE A 186 -3.65 -6.64 24.65
C PHE A 186 -4.63 -5.55 24.22
N PHE A 187 -5.54 -5.85 23.30
CA PHE A 187 -6.54 -4.88 22.80
C PHE A 187 -7.55 -4.47 23.88
N GLN A 188 -7.93 -5.41 24.78
CA GLN A 188 -8.76 -5.07 25.94
C GLN A 188 -8.07 -4.07 26.87
N LYS A 189 -6.77 -4.21 27.12
CA LYS A 189 -5.98 -3.26 27.91
C LYS A 189 -5.86 -1.91 27.19
N LEU A 190 -5.65 -1.90 25.86
CA LEU A 190 -5.67 -0.67 25.09
C LEU A 190 -7.03 0.06 25.20
N LYS A 191 -8.13 -0.69 25.14
CA LYS A 191 -9.48 -0.12 25.34
C LYS A 191 -9.66 0.44 26.75
N THR A 192 -9.24 -0.29 27.78
CA THR A 192 -9.26 0.17 29.17
C THR A 192 -8.44 1.44 29.37
N ASN A 193 -7.33 1.58 28.64
CA ASN A 193 -6.48 2.78 28.60
C ASN A 193 -7.06 3.90 27.70
N ASN A 194 -8.34 3.84 27.29
CA ASN A 194 -9.00 4.84 26.47
C ASN A 194 -8.28 5.12 25.13
N THR A 195 -7.67 4.09 24.53
CA THR A 195 -7.06 4.20 23.20
C THR A 195 -8.12 4.60 22.18
N VAL A 196 -7.80 5.62 21.37
CA VAL A 196 -8.67 6.13 20.30
C VAL A 196 -8.33 5.44 18.98
N SER A 197 -9.33 4.84 18.34
CA SER A 197 -9.24 4.37 16.96
C SER A 197 -9.64 5.48 16.00
N VAL A 198 -8.79 5.76 14.99
CA VAL A 198 -9.06 6.75 13.95
C VAL A 198 -8.99 6.12 12.57
N ARG A 199 -9.56 6.78 11.55
CA ARG A 199 -9.77 6.18 10.23
C ARG A 199 -8.51 5.56 9.62
N GLY A 200 -7.33 6.20 9.75
CA GLY A 200 -6.12 5.65 9.15
C GLY A 200 -4.85 6.33 9.63
N ASN A 201 -3.71 5.88 9.11
CA ASN A 201 -2.37 6.32 9.52
C ASN A 201 -2.15 7.84 9.43
N GLY A 202 -2.74 8.51 8.44
CA GLY A 202 -2.63 9.98 8.32
C GLY A 202 -3.24 10.73 9.50
N ALA A 203 -4.38 10.24 10.04
CA ALA A 203 -5.01 10.83 11.21
C ALA A 203 -4.19 10.56 12.49
N VAL A 204 -3.60 9.37 12.62
CA VAL A 204 -2.67 9.05 13.72
C VAL A 204 -1.48 10.01 13.69
N LEU A 205 -0.81 10.14 12.55
CA LEU A 205 0.34 11.05 12.43
C LEU A 205 -0.02 12.48 12.80
N LYS A 206 -1.17 12.98 12.31
CA LYS A 206 -1.64 14.34 12.63
C LYS A 206 -1.85 14.51 14.12
N SER A 207 -2.52 13.57 14.79
CA SER A 207 -2.81 13.64 16.23
C SER A 207 -1.52 13.63 17.07
N VAL A 208 -0.55 12.77 16.71
CA VAL A 208 0.72 12.69 17.45
C VAL A 208 1.62 13.91 17.16
N ALA A 209 1.73 14.33 15.91
CA ALA A 209 2.57 15.48 15.54
C ALA A 209 2.06 16.80 16.15
N SER A 210 0.75 16.96 16.31
CA SER A 210 0.15 18.13 16.98
C SER A 210 0.24 18.09 18.51
N GLY A 211 0.62 16.94 19.10
CA GLY A 211 0.62 16.74 20.55
C GLY A 211 -0.76 16.48 21.16
N GLU A 212 -1.82 16.32 20.35
CA GLU A 212 -3.17 15.94 20.82
C GLU A 212 -3.15 14.59 21.54
N LYS A 213 -2.42 13.63 20.97
CA LYS A 213 -2.10 12.35 21.60
C LYS A 213 -0.58 12.16 21.64
N PRO A 214 0.02 11.87 22.80
CA PRO A 214 1.47 11.70 22.88
C PRO A 214 2.00 10.45 22.18
N TYR A 215 1.15 9.43 21.95
CA TYR A 215 1.56 8.13 21.40
C TYR A 215 0.64 7.69 20.28
N GLY A 216 1.20 6.92 19.33
CA GLY A 216 0.40 6.30 18.26
C GLY A 216 1.00 5.00 17.78
N ILE A 217 0.16 4.18 17.16
CA ILE A 217 0.57 3.04 16.33
C ILE A 217 0.57 3.55 14.88
N LEU A 218 1.69 3.44 14.18
CA LEU A 218 1.85 4.06 12.85
C LEU A 218 2.80 3.26 11.97
N VAL A 219 2.66 3.41 10.66
CA VAL A 219 3.62 2.87 9.70
C VAL A 219 4.91 3.72 9.64
N ASP A 220 6.04 3.05 9.45
CA ASP A 220 7.41 3.60 9.55
C ASP A 220 7.65 4.82 8.67
N PHE A 221 7.48 4.68 7.34
CA PHE A 221 7.82 5.73 6.37
C PHE A 221 7.09 7.05 6.63
N MET A 222 5.87 7.01 7.16
CA MET A 222 5.10 8.22 7.46
C MET A 222 5.70 8.98 8.63
N ALA A 223 6.06 8.27 9.73
CA ALA A 223 6.72 8.88 10.88
C ALA A 223 8.10 9.42 10.51
N MET A 224 8.90 8.62 9.78
CA MET A 224 10.25 9.00 9.37
C MET A 224 10.24 10.22 8.43
N ASN A 225 9.32 10.26 7.47
CA ASN A 225 9.16 11.41 6.59
C ASN A 225 8.68 12.66 7.33
N ALA A 226 7.80 12.52 8.31
CA ALA A 226 7.36 13.64 9.15
C ALA A 226 8.50 14.19 10.00
N LYS A 227 9.28 13.31 10.65
CA LYS A 227 10.49 13.67 11.39
C LYS A 227 11.50 14.41 10.51
N LYS A 228 11.79 13.88 9.31
CA LYS A 228 12.69 14.53 8.34
C LYS A 228 12.22 15.92 7.93
N LYS A 229 10.93 16.20 7.97
CA LYS A 229 10.32 17.51 7.71
C LYS A 229 10.22 18.40 8.94
N GLY A 230 10.78 17.99 10.09
CA GLY A 230 10.81 18.77 11.32
C GLY A 230 9.58 18.60 12.22
N SER A 231 8.70 17.65 11.98
CA SER A 231 7.63 17.33 12.92
C SER A 231 8.19 16.79 14.23
N PRO A 232 7.62 17.14 15.40
CA PRO A 232 8.13 16.73 16.70
C PRO A 232 7.71 15.28 17.03
N VAL A 233 8.12 14.34 16.20
CA VAL A 233 7.80 12.92 16.34
C VAL A 233 9.05 12.05 16.29
N GLU A 234 9.02 10.97 17.05
CA GLU A 234 9.99 9.87 16.99
C GLU A 234 9.28 8.57 16.69
N PHE A 235 9.99 7.64 16.03
CA PHE A 235 9.48 6.31 15.74
C PHE A 235 10.31 5.24 16.44
N VAL A 236 9.63 4.27 16.99
CA VAL A 236 10.24 3.14 17.70
C VAL A 236 9.94 1.85 16.95
N PHE A 237 10.98 1.07 16.70
CA PHE A 237 10.87 -0.34 16.38
C PHE A 237 10.93 -1.11 17.70
N PRO A 238 9.80 -1.62 18.23
CA PRO A 238 9.80 -2.36 19.49
C PRO A 238 10.79 -3.53 19.45
N SER A 239 11.41 -3.83 20.59
CA SER A 239 12.48 -4.84 20.68
C SER A 239 12.03 -6.24 20.31
N GLU A 240 10.74 -6.54 20.45
CA GLU A 240 10.11 -7.80 20.04
C GLU A 240 10.06 -7.95 18.52
N GLY A 241 10.14 -6.84 17.79
CA GLY A 241 9.98 -6.75 16.36
C GLY A 241 8.72 -5.99 15.97
N VAL A 242 8.49 -5.89 14.67
CA VAL A 242 7.37 -5.13 14.07
C VAL A 242 6.59 -6.00 13.08
N PRO A 243 5.25 -5.86 13.03
CA PRO A 243 4.47 -6.34 11.89
C PRO A 243 4.94 -5.67 10.61
N ALA A 244 5.00 -6.43 9.53
CA ALA A 244 5.41 -5.92 8.22
C ALA A 244 4.48 -6.42 7.12
N VAL A 245 4.12 -5.54 6.19
CA VAL A 245 3.34 -5.86 4.99
C VAL A 245 4.13 -5.47 3.76
N THR A 246 4.01 -6.28 2.69
CA THR A 246 4.56 -5.94 1.39
C THR A 246 3.46 -5.24 0.60
N GLU A 247 3.45 -3.98 0.36
CA GLU A 247 2.38 -3.37 -0.44
C GLU A 247 2.31 -4.01 -1.84
N PRO A 248 1.54 -5.11 -2.03
CA PRO A 248 1.56 -5.86 -3.26
C PRO A 248 0.82 -5.17 -4.40
N VAL A 249 1.34 -5.38 -5.63
CA VAL A 249 0.71 -5.06 -6.89
C VAL A 249 0.14 -6.33 -7.52
N ALA A 250 -1.06 -6.27 -8.09
CA ALA A 250 -1.73 -7.38 -8.77
C ALA A 250 -2.53 -6.92 -9.97
N ILE A 251 -2.63 -7.76 -10.98
CA ILE A 251 -3.50 -7.56 -12.15
C ILE A 251 -4.85 -8.23 -11.86
N MET A 252 -5.94 -7.54 -12.14
CA MET A 252 -7.27 -8.12 -12.02
C MET A 252 -7.55 -9.09 -13.18
N LYS A 253 -8.19 -10.22 -12.89
CA LYS A 253 -8.62 -11.18 -13.94
C LYS A 253 -9.63 -10.56 -14.91
N THR A 254 -10.32 -9.52 -14.46
CA THR A 254 -11.30 -8.73 -15.22
C THR A 254 -10.73 -7.46 -15.84
N ALA A 255 -9.40 -7.31 -15.84
CA ALA A 255 -8.73 -6.14 -16.40
C ALA A 255 -9.13 -5.93 -17.87
N LYS A 256 -9.47 -4.70 -18.22
CA LYS A 256 -9.81 -4.28 -19.59
C LYS A 256 -8.56 -3.98 -20.39
N ASN A 257 -7.49 -3.51 -19.71
CA ASN A 257 -6.20 -3.21 -20.30
C ASN A 257 -5.11 -4.10 -19.67
N VAL A 258 -5.09 -5.39 -20.03
CA VAL A 258 -4.13 -6.35 -19.48
C VAL A 258 -2.68 -5.99 -19.81
N GLU A 259 -2.41 -5.54 -21.03
CA GLU A 259 -1.04 -5.18 -21.44
C GLU A 259 -0.55 -3.91 -20.73
N GLY A 260 -1.41 -2.91 -20.53
CA GLY A 260 -1.11 -1.75 -19.70
C GLY A 260 -0.88 -2.14 -18.24
N ALA A 261 -1.67 -3.09 -17.72
CA ALA A 261 -1.52 -3.61 -16.35
C ALA A 261 -0.18 -4.35 -16.15
N LYS A 262 0.24 -5.20 -17.10
CA LYS A 262 1.56 -5.84 -17.08
C LYS A 262 2.70 -4.83 -17.08
N LYS A 263 2.63 -3.79 -17.95
CA LYS A 263 3.62 -2.70 -17.96
C LYS A 263 3.66 -1.94 -16.64
N PHE A 264 2.52 -1.76 -15.97
CA PHE A 264 2.47 -1.12 -14.66
C PHE A 264 3.15 -2.00 -13.59
N VAL A 265 2.86 -3.30 -13.56
CA VAL A 265 3.53 -4.26 -12.65
C VAL A 265 5.04 -4.25 -12.90
N ASP A 266 5.48 -4.37 -14.16
CA ASP A 266 6.90 -4.36 -14.51
C ASP A 266 7.58 -3.04 -14.10
N PHE A 267 6.90 -1.89 -14.25
CA PHE A 267 7.41 -0.60 -13.80
C PHE A 267 7.58 -0.58 -12.27
N ILE A 268 6.57 -1.00 -11.52
CA ILE A 268 6.64 -1.03 -10.05
C ILE A 268 7.81 -1.91 -9.56
N LEU A 269 8.07 -3.02 -10.23
CA LEU A 269 9.13 -3.97 -9.87
C LEU A 269 10.51 -3.61 -10.45
N SER A 270 10.57 -2.66 -11.39
CA SER A 270 11.81 -2.21 -12.03
C SER A 270 12.70 -1.41 -11.07
N ASP A 271 13.97 -1.25 -11.43
CA ASP A 271 14.91 -0.38 -10.70
C ASP A 271 14.38 1.06 -10.57
N GLU A 272 13.72 1.59 -11.60
CA GLU A 272 13.14 2.93 -11.59
C GLU A 272 11.99 3.03 -10.57
N GLY A 273 11.03 2.10 -10.61
CA GLY A 273 9.93 2.04 -9.65
C GLY A 273 10.40 1.82 -8.21
N GLN A 274 11.42 0.98 -8.03
CA GLN A 274 12.00 0.69 -6.71
C GLN A 274 12.82 1.89 -6.16
N LYS A 275 13.55 2.62 -7.00
CA LYS A 275 14.22 3.89 -6.63
C LYS A 275 13.20 4.98 -6.30
N LEU A 276 12.06 5.00 -7.00
CA LEU A 276 10.96 5.89 -6.66
C LEU A 276 10.39 5.56 -5.26
N ALA A 277 10.13 4.28 -4.96
CA ALA A 277 9.68 3.85 -3.63
C ALA A 277 10.69 4.26 -2.54
N LEU A 278 11.99 4.04 -2.79
CA LEU A 278 13.07 4.48 -1.91
C LEU A 278 13.03 6.00 -1.66
N SER A 279 12.85 6.79 -2.72
CA SER A 279 12.79 8.27 -2.62
C SER A 279 11.59 8.77 -1.81
N MET A 280 10.54 7.99 -1.71
CA MET A 280 9.37 8.24 -0.87
C MET A 280 9.53 7.74 0.58
N GLY A 281 10.70 7.17 0.91
CA GLY A 281 11.05 6.71 2.26
C GLY A 281 10.67 5.26 2.57
N TYR A 282 10.23 4.49 1.59
CA TYR A 282 9.90 3.08 1.78
C TYR A 282 11.15 2.17 1.72
N LEU A 283 11.03 0.99 2.30
CA LEU A 283 11.98 -0.12 2.09
C LEU A 283 11.65 -0.82 0.77
N PRO A 284 12.51 -0.73 -0.26
CA PRO A 284 12.25 -1.37 -1.55
C PRO A 284 12.23 -2.90 -1.43
N ALA A 285 11.43 -3.58 -2.28
CA ALA A 285 11.48 -5.03 -2.42
C ALA A 285 12.78 -5.50 -3.09
N ARG A 286 13.40 -4.64 -3.90
CA ARG A 286 14.70 -4.89 -4.56
C ARG A 286 15.82 -4.24 -3.74
N ALA A 287 16.52 -5.05 -2.96
CA ALA A 287 17.59 -4.58 -2.06
C ALA A 287 18.74 -3.85 -2.78
N SER A 288 19.01 -4.17 -4.06
CA SER A 288 20.11 -3.58 -4.85
C SER A 288 19.95 -2.08 -5.11
N VAL A 289 18.73 -1.52 -5.03
CA VAL A 289 18.52 -0.08 -5.24
C VAL A 289 18.86 0.77 -4.02
N GLY A 290 19.19 0.14 -2.89
CA GLY A 290 19.57 0.80 -1.65
C GLY A 290 18.52 0.73 -0.57
N ARG A 291 18.69 1.56 0.45
CA ARG A 291 17.83 1.64 1.64
C ARG A 291 17.52 3.08 1.98
N PRO A 292 16.41 3.36 2.68
CA PRO A 292 16.08 4.73 3.08
C PRO A 292 17.08 5.26 4.12
N ASP A 293 17.33 6.56 4.08
CA ASP A 293 18.30 7.26 4.95
C ASP A 293 18.06 7.04 6.44
N TRP A 294 16.80 6.76 6.83
CA TRP A 294 16.42 6.53 8.22
C TRP A 294 16.82 5.14 8.74
N LEU A 295 17.19 4.20 7.85
CA LEU A 295 17.65 2.86 8.24
C LEU A 295 19.18 2.79 8.09
N PRO A 296 19.94 2.81 9.20
CA PRO A 296 21.41 2.77 9.17
C PRO A 296 21.95 1.53 8.45
N GLU A 297 23.15 1.66 7.89
CA GLU A 297 23.82 0.55 7.25
C GLU A 297 24.07 -0.60 8.23
N GLY A 298 23.88 -1.85 7.76
CA GLY A 298 24.02 -3.05 8.59
C GLY A 298 22.83 -3.34 9.52
N VAL A 299 21.92 -2.37 9.74
CA VAL A 299 20.73 -2.59 10.57
C VAL A 299 19.66 -3.30 9.74
N LYS A 300 19.12 -4.40 10.28
CA LYS A 300 17.94 -5.09 9.75
C LYS A 300 16.74 -4.83 10.64
N VAL A 301 15.60 -4.52 10.04
CA VAL A 301 14.35 -4.43 10.78
C VAL A 301 13.96 -5.84 11.22
N LYS A 302 13.72 -6.02 12.52
CA LYS A 302 13.25 -7.28 13.07
C LYS A 302 11.74 -7.40 12.82
N VAL A 303 11.36 -8.28 11.90
CA VAL A 303 9.96 -8.53 11.56
C VAL A 303 9.40 -9.63 12.45
N MET A 304 8.16 -9.45 12.95
CA MET A 304 7.43 -10.47 13.70
C MET A 304 6.94 -11.57 12.74
N PRO A 305 7.19 -12.87 13.05
CA PRO A 305 6.86 -13.97 12.16
C PRO A 305 5.38 -14.37 12.28
N PHE A 306 4.48 -13.58 11.72
CA PHE A 306 3.07 -13.93 11.70
C PHE A 306 2.74 -14.95 10.62
N ASP A 307 1.85 -15.88 10.93
CA ASP A 307 1.32 -16.85 9.97
C ASP A 307 0.23 -16.21 9.10
N THR A 308 0.58 -15.82 7.87
CA THR A 308 -0.34 -15.20 6.92
C THR A 308 -1.57 -16.06 6.63
N LYS A 309 -1.44 -17.39 6.58
CA LYS A 309 -2.59 -18.29 6.36
C LYS A 309 -3.56 -18.25 7.53
N ALA A 310 -3.04 -18.23 8.76
CA ALA A 310 -3.86 -18.08 9.95
C ALA A 310 -4.55 -16.72 10.00
N ILE A 311 -3.87 -15.65 9.56
CA ILE A 311 -4.46 -14.31 9.44
C ILE A 311 -5.58 -14.30 8.41
N VAL A 312 -5.37 -14.83 7.20
CA VAL A 312 -6.41 -14.95 6.15
C VAL A 312 -7.68 -15.62 6.68
N ALA A 313 -7.51 -16.68 7.49
CA ALA A 313 -8.64 -17.44 8.03
C ALA A 313 -9.46 -16.68 9.10
N LYS A 314 -8.90 -15.66 9.74
CA LYS A 314 -9.48 -14.99 10.93
C LYS A 314 -9.76 -13.50 10.73
N THR A 315 -9.22 -12.87 9.68
CA THR A 315 -9.22 -11.41 9.55
C THR A 315 -10.61 -10.77 9.65
N ASP A 316 -11.65 -11.39 9.10
CA ASP A 316 -13.02 -10.85 9.15
C ASP A 316 -13.62 -10.97 10.56
N ALA A 317 -13.39 -12.10 11.24
CA ALA A 317 -13.83 -12.28 12.62
C ALA A 317 -13.09 -11.33 13.58
N ASP A 318 -11.78 -11.12 13.36
CA ASP A 318 -10.99 -10.18 14.13
C ASP A 318 -11.45 -8.73 13.93
N LYS A 319 -11.76 -8.33 12.69
CA LYS A 319 -12.34 -7.00 12.40
C LYS A 319 -13.69 -6.80 13.05
N ALA A 320 -14.57 -7.81 13.03
CA ALA A 320 -15.86 -7.75 13.70
C ALA A 320 -15.68 -7.56 15.21
N LYS A 321 -14.82 -8.35 15.84
CA LYS A 321 -14.52 -8.22 17.28
C LYS A 321 -13.85 -6.89 17.62
N PHE A 322 -13.00 -6.35 16.75
CA PHE A 322 -12.43 -5.02 16.92
C PHE A 322 -13.53 -3.94 16.89
N SER A 323 -14.49 -4.05 15.96
CA SER A 323 -15.61 -3.13 15.86
C SER A 323 -16.49 -3.15 17.12
N GLU A 324 -16.73 -4.33 17.71
CA GLU A 324 -17.45 -4.45 18.99
C GLU A 324 -16.68 -3.75 20.13
N LEU A 325 -15.35 -3.83 20.14
CA LEU A 325 -14.51 -3.31 21.20
C LEU A 325 -14.29 -1.79 21.10
N PHE A 326 -13.99 -1.27 19.89
CA PHE A 326 -13.58 0.12 19.67
C PHE A 326 -14.62 0.99 18.94
N GLY A 327 -15.65 0.38 18.40
CA GLY A 327 -16.57 1.01 17.48
C GLY A 327 -16.08 0.95 16.04
N GLY A 328 -16.99 1.07 15.07
CA GLY A 328 -16.71 1.05 13.63
C GLY A 328 -16.94 2.38 12.97
#